data_7b7370e0e59e0d17150e04deb2b84156
#
_entry.id   7b7370e0e59e0d17150e04deb2b84156
#
_cell.length_a   1.000
_cell.length_b   1.000
_cell.length_c   1.000
_cell.angle_alpha   90.00
_cell.angle_beta   90.00
_cell.angle_gamma   90.00
#
_symmetry.space_group_name_H-M   'P 1'
#
loop_
_entity.id
_entity.type
_entity.pdbx_description
1 polymer ?
#
loop_
_entity_poly.entity_id
_entity_poly.type
_entity_poly.pdbx_seq_one_letter_code
_entity_poly.pdbx_strand_id
1 'polypeptide(L)'
;GLTVLPAFVDLHCHWRTPGFEYKEDVETGSRAAAAGGYTFVNLMPNTKPVCSSAAQAMQVEQKAAEVGLCDVNQTVSITENFDGVSIDHLKTLPASVKFITEDGHGVQDNATMAKAFAICTQKDITVMSHAEDMEISPWDYRLAEDIETVRNCWLSEYYQTRLHMCHVSTRGALDAIQMAKLRGAPVTCEVTPHHLWFTNDTCDYRVNPPIRTADDVQALVDGIRSGIVDAIATDHAPHSEEDKLKGMAGMVGSETAFGVCYTKLCKQEGLPLEVLVHLMSTRPAEILG
;
A
#
# COMPACT_ATOMS: atom_id res chain seq x y z
N GLY A 1 -21.53 -8.40 -25.53
CA GLY A 1 -20.20 -8.99 -25.74
C GLY A 1 -19.38 -8.90 -24.47
N LEU A 2 -18.28 -9.63 -24.40
CA LEU A 2 -17.32 -9.54 -23.29
C LEU A 2 -16.28 -8.47 -23.63
N THR A 3 -15.81 -7.73 -22.61
CA THR A 3 -14.66 -6.85 -22.70
C THR A 3 -13.46 -7.56 -22.10
N VAL A 4 -12.34 -7.61 -22.83
CA VAL A 4 -11.08 -8.18 -22.36
C VAL A 4 -10.20 -7.02 -21.87
N LEU A 5 -9.68 -7.16 -20.65
CA LEU A 5 -8.80 -6.19 -20.01
C LEU A 5 -7.44 -6.86 -19.69
N PRO A 6 -6.34 -6.08 -19.58
CA PRO A 6 -5.12 -6.58 -18.94
C PRO A 6 -5.43 -7.05 -17.52
N ALA A 7 -4.69 -8.06 -17.05
CA ALA A 7 -4.78 -8.49 -15.66
C ALA A 7 -4.34 -7.40 -14.69
N PHE A 8 -4.84 -7.44 -13.47
CA PHE A 8 -4.57 -6.44 -12.45
C PHE A 8 -3.29 -6.75 -11.67
N VAL A 9 -2.71 -5.69 -11.14
CA VAL A 9 -1.52 -5.70 -10.28
C VAL A 9 -1.86 -4.99 -8.98
N ASP A 10 -1.67 -5.66 -7.85
CA ASP A 10 -1.93 -5.10 -6.53
C ASP A 10 -0.64 -4.71 -5.84
N LEU A 11 -0.48 -3.43 -5.52
CA LEU A 11 0.73 -2.93 -4.86
C LEU A 11 0.72 -3.13 -3.35
N HIS A 12 -0.41 -3.51 -2.75
CA HIS A 12 -0.55 -3.53 -1.30
C HIS A 12 -1.52 -4.63 -0.84
N CYS A 13 -0.98 -5.70 -0.26
CA CYS A 13 -1.76 -6.85 0.17
C CYS A 13 -1.09 -7.58 1.35
N HIS A 14 -1.90 -8.29 2.17
CA HIS A 14 -1.45 -8.99 3.38
C HIS A 14 -1.90 -10.45 3.37
N TRP A 15 -1.06 -11.36 2.88
CA TRP A 15 -1.35 -12.81 2.90
C TRP A 15 -0.87 -13.51 4.18
N ARG A 16 -0.51 -12.76 5.18
CA ARG A 16 -0.32 -13.20 6.56
C ARG A 16 0.70 -14.32 6.78
N THR A 17 1.34 -14.86 5.76
CA THR A 17 2.39 -15.87 5.84
C THR A 17 3.78 -15.22 5.84
N PRO A 18 4.68 -15.59 6.78
CA PRO A 18 4.51 -16.58 7.83
C PRO A 18 3.85 -16.06 9.11
N GLY A 19 3.30 -16.98 9.90
CA GLY A 19 3.00 -16.78 11.31
C GLY A 19 1.58 -16.36 11.65
N PHE A 20 0.76 -15.99 10.67
CA PHE A 20 -0.65 -15.63 10.86
C PHE A 20 -1.56 -16.34 9.84
N GLU A 21 -1.16 -17.55 9.41
CA GLU A 21 -1.86 -18.34 8.39
C GLU A 21 -3.30 -18.67 8.77
N TYR A 22 -3.66 -18.57 10.05
CA TYR A 22 -5.05 -18.74 10.50
C TYR A 22 -6.00 -17.63 10.03
N LYS A 23 -5.44 -16.49 9.57
CA LYS A 23 -6.21 -15.37 8.98
C LYS A 23 -6.30 -15.51 7.48
N GLU A 24 -5.20 -15.83 6.86
CA GLU A 24 -5.01 -16.12 5.44
C GLU A 24 -3.61 -16.69 5.22
N ASP A 25 -3.44 -17.49 4.19
CA ASP A 25 -2.15 -18.01 3.75
C ASP A 25 -1.90 -17.72 2.26
N VAL A 26 -0.74 -18.14 1.77
CA VAL A 26 -0.34 -17.91 0.37
C VAL A 26 -1.32 -18.55 -0.61
N GLU A 27 -1.90 -19.73 -0.30
CA GLU A 27 -2.84 -20.40 -1.19
C GLU A 27 -4.18 -19.67 -1.22
N THR A 28 -4.76 -19.36 -0.07
CA THR A 28 -6.06 -18.68 0.01
C THR A 28 -6.00 -17.26 -0.54
N GLY A 29 -4.92 -16.51 -0.23
CA GLY A 29 -4.69 -15.18 -0.77
C GLY A 29 -4.48 -15.18 -2.29
N SER A 30 -3.71 -16.15 -2.82
CA SER A 30 -3.55 -16.31 -4.28
C SER A 30 -4.89 -16.61 -4.97
N ARG A 31 -5.77 -17.42 -4.36
CA ARG A 31 -7.10 -17.70 -4.87
C ARG A 31 -7.98 -16.44 -4.90
N ALA A 32 -7.96 -15.64 -3.82
CA ALA A 32 -8.69 -14.39 -3.74
C ALA A 32 -8.19 -13.38 -4.79
N ALA A 33 -6.89 -13.25 -4.96
CA ALA A 33 -6.28 -12.39 -5.96
C ALA A 33 -6.68 -12.83 -7.39
N ALA A 34 -6.52 -14.11 -7.71
CA ALA A 34 -6.90 -14.66 -9.02
C ALA A 34 -8.41 -14.48 -9.32
N ALA A 35 -9.27 -14.70 -8.32
CA ALA A 35 -10.71 -14.46 -8.44
C ALA A 35 -11.04 -12.99 -8.71
N GLY A 36 -10.26 -12.05 -8.17
CA GLY A 36 -10.36 -10.62 -8.43
C GLY A 36 -9.75 -10.15 -9.74
N GLY A 37 -9.06 -11.05 -10.48
CA GLY A 37 -8.40 -10.74 -11.75
C GLY A 37 -6.96 -10.24 -11.59
N TYR A 38 -6.36 -10.40 -10.44
CA TYR A 38 -4.96 -10.06 -10.17
C TYR A 38 -4.05 -11.23 -10.57
N THR A 39 -2.95 -10.91 -11.23
CA THR A 39 -1.89 -11.87 -11.59
C THR A 39 -0.56 -11.55 -10.93
N PHE A 40 -0.46 -10.40 -10.32
CA PHE A 40 0.71 -9.98 -9.55
C PHE A 40 0.27 -9.24 -8.28
N VAL A 41 0.93 -9.56 -7.16
CA VAL A 41 0.64 -8.96 -5.83
C VAL A 41 1.93 -8.59 -5.12
N ASN A 42 1.98 -7.40 -4.54
CA ASN A 42 3.05 -6.95 -3.68
C ASN A 42 2.64 -7.12 -2.21
N LEU A 43 3.36 -7.93 -1.46
CA LEU A 43 3.02 -8.32 -0.09
C LEU A 43 3.76 -7.48 0.95
N MET A 44 3.04 -7.08 1.99
CA MET A 44 3.59 -6.32 3.11
C MET A 44 4.34 -7.23 4.10
N PRO A 45 5.38 -6.70 4.82
CA PRO A 45 6.29 -7.50 5.63
C PRO A 45 5.83 -7.75 7.06
N ASN A 46 4.64 -7.28 7.47
CA ASN A 46 4.10 -7.36 8.82
C ASN A 46 3.61 -8.76 9.18
N THR A 47 4.49 -9.72 9.11
CA THR A 47 4.34 -11.15 9.38
C THR A 47 5.02 -11.54 10.70
N LYS A 48 5.03 -12.83 11.06
CA LYS A 48 5.70 -13.33 12.26
C LYS A 48 6.55 -14.56 11.94
N PRO A 49 7.89 -14.43 11.90
CA PRO A 49 8.64 -13.20 12.12
C PRO A 49 8.35 -12.13 11.03
N VAL A 50 8.63 -10.86 11.35
CA VAL A 50 8.60 -9.77 10.37
C VAL A 50 9.58 -10.09 9.24
N CYS A 51 9.19 -9.86 8.01
CA CYS A 51 10.07 -10.06 6.86
C CYS A 51 11.13 -8.95 6.80
N SER A 52 12.29 -9.19 7.41
CA SER A 52 13.39 -8.22 7.51
C SER A 52 14.62 -8.61 6.67
N SER A 53 14.50 -9.64 5.81
CA SER A 53 15.61 -10.08 4.95
C SER A 53 15.15 -10.61 3.61
N ALA A 54 16.05 -10.54 2.62
CA ALA A 54 15.80 -11.12 1.29
C ALA A 54 15.55 -12.63 1.34
N ALA A 55 16.18 -13.34 2.27
CA ALA A 55 15.97 -14.79 2.42
C ALA A 55 14.55 -15.12 2.87
N GLN A 56 13.97 -14.34 3.79
CA GLN A 56 12.59 -14.50 4.21
C GLN A 56 11.62 -14.14 3.07
N ALA A 57 11.90 -13.07 2.33
CA ALA A 57 11.10 -12.67 1.17
C ALA A 57 11.05 -13.79 0.11
N MET A 58 12.20 -14.32 -0.26
CA MET A 58 12.31 -15.44 -1.23
C MET A 58 11.51 -16.69 -0.80
N GLN A 59 11.41 -16.99 0.50
CA GLN A 59 10.63 -18.13 0.98
C GLN A 59 9.13 -17.96 0.70
N VAL A 60 8.60 -16.74 0.85
CA VAL A 60 7.19 -16.43 0.55
C VAL A 60 6.94 -16.47 -0.96
N GLU A 61 7.83 -15.84 -1.75
CA GLU A 61 7.76 -15.83 -3.20
C GLU A 61 7.83 -17.25 -3.79
N GLN A 62 8.70 -18.11 -3.24
CA GLN A 62 8.78 -19.50 -3.66
C GLN A 62 7.49 -20.28 -3.36
N LYS A 63 6.89 -20.09 -2.18
CA LYS A 63 5.59 -20.70 -1.86
C LYS A 63 4.50 -20.25 -2.83
N ALA A 64 4.48 -18.97 -3.20
CA ALA A 64 3.52 -18.45 -4.18
C ALA A 64 3.75 -19.07 -5.58
N ALA A 65 5.00 -19.22 -5.99
CA ALA A 65 5.36 -19.87 -7.25
C ALA A 65 4.95 -21.37 -7.26
N GLU A 66 5.04 -22.07 -6.13
CA GLU A 66 4.56 -23.45 -5.99
C GLU A 66 3.03 -23.55 -6.11
N VAL A 67 2.27 -22.58 -5.61
CA VAL A 67 0.82 -22.46 -5.79
C VAL A 67 0.47 -22.15 -7.26
N GLY A 68 1.25 -21.28 -7.92
CA GLY A 68 1.18 -21.01 -9.36
C GLY A 68 -0.08 -20.28 -9.83
N LEU A 69 -0.75 -19.52 -8.98
CA LEU A 69 -1.96 -18.77 -9.32
C LEU A 69 -1.69 -17.27 -9.53
N CYS A 70 -0.70 -16.73 -8.86
CA CYS A 70 -0.38 -15.32 -8.89
C CYS A 70 1.12 -15.13 -8.63
N ASP A 71 1.78 -14.25 -9.37
CA ASP A 71 3.14 -13.85 -9.09
C ASP A 71 3.19 -12.91 -7.88
N VAL A 72 4.26 -12.99 -7.10
CA VAL A 72 4.39 -12.25 -5.84
C VAL A 72 5.75 -11.57 -5.75
N ASN A 73 5.75 -10.33 -5.33
CA ASN A 73 6.89 -9.68 -4.70
C ASN A 73 6.63 -9.54 -3.20
N GLN A 74 7.58 -9.94 -2.38
CA GLN A 74 7.52 -9.76 -0.93
C GLN A 74 8.41 -8.59 -0.53
N THR A 75 7.82 -7.56 0.08
CA THR A 75 8.59 -6.43 0.63
C THR A 75 9.38 -6.82 1.86
N VAL A 76 10.42 -6.06 2.15
CA VAL A 76 11.24 -6.18 3.37
C VAL A 76 10.97 -4.98 4.28
N SER A 77 11.05 -5.17 5.60
CA SER A 77 10.84 -4.08 6.55
C SER A 77 11.92 -3.00 6.46
N ILE A 78 11.56 -1.75 6.79
CA ILE A 78 12.53 -0.64 6.87
C ILE A 78 13.45 -0.84 8.06
N THR A 79 12.89 -1.17 9.24
CA THR A 79 13.68 -1.48 10.44
C THR A 79 13.62 -2.98 10.74
N GLU A 80 14.68 -3.54 11.35
CA GLU A 80 14.71 -4.96 11.69
C GLU A 80 13.59 -5.31 12.68
N ASN A 81 12.73 -6.25 12.31
CA ASN A 81 11.61 -6.69 13.15
C ASN A 81 10.66 -5.56 13.62
N PHE A 82 10.60 -4.46 12.88
CA PHE A 82 9.82 -3.28 13.24
C PHE A 82 10.24 -2.64 14.58
N ASP A 83 11.54 -2.65 14.88
CA ASP A 83 12.07 -2.04 16.11
C ASP A 83 12.15 -0.51 16.08
N GLY A 84 11.91 0.10 14.92
CA GLY A 84 11.88 1.55 14.69
C GLY A 84 13.25 2.22 14.60
N VAL A 85 14.37 1.48 14.73
CA VAL A 85 15.72 2.07 14.82
C VAL A 85 16.80 1.33 14.02
N SER A 86 16.74 -0.01 13.90
CA SER A 86 17.80 -0.84 13.29
C SER A 86 17.62 -0.93 11.78
N ILE A 87 18.51 -0.30 11.00
CA ILE A 87 18.45 -0.24 9.54
C ILE A 87 19.69 -0.80 8.83
N ASP A 88 20.62 -1.42 9.56
CA ASP A 88 21.89 -1.90 8.97
C ASP A 88 21.69 -3.02 7.95
N HIS A 89 20.65 -3.83 8.08
CA HIS A 89 20.28 -4.85 7.10
C HIS A 89 20.01 -4.27 5.72
N LEU A 90 19.50 -3.04 5.62
CA LEU A 90 19.24 -2.38 4.33
C LEU A 90 20.50 -2.28 3.47
N LYS A 91 21.67 -2.09 4.09
CA LYS A 91 22.96 -1.97 3.40
C LYS A 91 23.35 -3.26 2.67
N THR A 92 22.86 -4.40 3.14
CA THR A 92 23.19 -5.75 2.63
C THR A 92 22.12 -6.34 1.72
N LEU A 93 20.98 -5.69 1.55
CA LEU A 93 19.91 -6.16 0.66
C LEU A 93 20.44 -6.30 -0.77
N PRO A 94 20.15 -7.41 -1.46
CA PRO A 94 20.51 -7.61 -2.86
C PRO A 94 19.66 -6.73 -3.78
N ALA A 95 20.11 -6.52 -5.01
CA ALA A 95 19.40 -5.73 -6.02
C ALA A 95 18.02 -6.29 -6.42
N SER A 96 17.72 -7.52 -6.06
CA SER A 96 16.39 -8.12 -6.24
C SER A 96 15.31 -7.54 -5.30
N VAL A 97 15.70 -7.02 -4.14
CA VAL A 97 14.76 -6.33 -3.24
C VAL A 97 14.55 -4.91 -3.76
N LYS A 98 13.36 -4.61 -4.25
CA LYS A 98 13.00 -3.32 -4.86
C LYS A 98 12.18 -2.42 -3.94
N PHE A 99 11.54 -2.99 -2.93
CA PHE A 99 10.60 -2.28 -2.07
C PHE A 99 10.84 -2.61 -0.61
N ILE A 100 10.81 -1.58 0.23
CA ILE A 100 10.81 -1.72 1.67
C ILE A 100 9.66 -0.91 2.27
N THR A 101 9.13 -1.36 3.39
CA THR A 101 8.04 -0.69 4.10
C THR A 101 8.03 -1.02 5.58
N GLU A 102 7.48 -0.13 6.39
CA GLU A 102 7.17 -0.35 7.81
C GLU A 102 5.64 -0.42 7.99
N ASP A 103 4.97 -1.11 7.08
CA ASP A 103 3.52 -1.10 7.01
C ASP A 103 2.82 -1.46 8.32
N GLY A 104 1.81 -0.63 8.65
CA GLY A 104 1.04 -0.70 9.88
C GLY A 104 1.63 0.04 11.09
N HIS A 105 2.84 0.62 10.98
CA HIS A 105 3.51 1.32 12.11
C HIS A 105 4.14 2.66 11.72
N GLY A 106 4.66 2.80 10.52
CA GLY A 106 5.54 3.91 10.14
C GLY A 106 6.85 3.95 10.97
N VAL A 107 7.90 4.54 10.44
CA VAL A 107 9.15 4.81 11.19
C VAL A 107 9.02 6.16 11.87
N GLN A 108 8.91 6.18 13.19
CA GLN A 108 8.64 7.40 13.96
C GLN A 108 9.86 8.31 14.10
N ASP A 109 11.06 7.74 14.23
CA ASP A 109 12.30 8.54 14.36
C ASP A 109 12.73 9.13 13.02
N ASN A 110 12.75 10.47 12.96
CA ASN A 110 13.11 11.19 11.75
C ASN A 110 14.54 10.92 11.27
N ALA A 111 15.49 10.72 12.18
CA ALA A 111 16.88 10.46 11.82
C ALA A 111 17.05 9.05 11.22
N THR A 112 16.36 8.07 11.77
CA THR A 112 16.31 6.71 11.24
C THR A 112 15.70 6.71 9.84
N MET A 113 14.57 7.37 9.65
CA MET A 113 13.89 7.44 8.35
C MET A 113 14.77 8.16 7.30
N ALA A 114 15.39 9.29 7.66
CA ALA A 114 16.30 10.01 6.75
C ALA A 114 17.50 9.15 6.30
N LYS A 115 18.09 8.37 7.22
CA LYS A 115 19.18 7.43 6.89
C LYS A 115 18.68 6.30 5.99
N ALA A 116 17.49 5.76 6.23
CA ALA A 116 16.89 4.75 5.38
C ALA A 116 16.70 5.27 3.94
N PHE A 117 16.16 6.49 3.76
CA PHE A 117 16.04 7.13 2.44
C PHE A 117 17.41 7.26 1.76
N ALA A 118 18.45 7.73 2.46
CA ALA A 118 19.79 7.85 1.90
C ALA A 118 20.36 6.50 1.42
N ILE A 119 20.12 5.40 2.16
CA ILE A 119 20.53 4.06 1.74
C ILE A 119 19.73 3.62 0.50
N CYS A 120 18.43 3.83 0.49
CA CYS A 120 17.54 3.44 -0.60
C CYS A 120 17.90 4.11 -1.92
N THR A 121 18.28 5.39 -1.90
CA THR A 121 18.78 6.10 -3.10
C THR A 121 19.98 5.37 -3.72
N GLN A 122 20.95 4.97 -2.89
CA GLN A 122 22.17 4.29 -3.36
C GLN A 122 21.88 2.88 -3.91
N LYS A 123 20.83 2.23 -3.42
CA LYS A 123 20.48 0.84 -3.77
C LYS A 123 19.37 0.73 -4.81
N ASP A 124 18.83 1.85 -5.26
CA ASP A 124 17.69 1.87 -6.18
C ASP A 124 16.44 1.16 -5.61
N ILE A 125 16.18 1.35 -4.31
CA ILE A 125 15.04 0.78 -3.58
C ILE A 125 13.97 1.85 -3.43
N THR A 126 12.71 1.48 -3.62
CA THR A 126 11.54 2.33 -3.37
C THR A 126 11.10 2.16 -1.92
N VAL A 127 10.92 3.26 -1.21
CA VAL A 127 10.29 3.27 0.11
C VAL A 127 8.78 3.32 -0.08
N MET A 128 8.05 2.35 0.47
CA MET A 128 6.60 2.38 0.57
C MET A 128 6.22 2.85 1.97
N SER A 129 5.34 3.83 2.06
CA SER A 129 5.04 4.47 3.33
C SER A 129 3.59 4.29 3.74
N HIS A 130 3.37 3.54 4.82
CA HIS A 130 2.19 3.67 5.66
C HIS A 130 2.39 4.93 6.52
N ALA A 131 1.68 5.99 6.21
CA ALA A 131 1.87 7.29 6.87
C ALA A 131 1.00 7.39 8.12
N GLU A 132 1.60 7.22 9.29
CA GLU A 132 0.93 7.35 10.57
C GLU A 132 1.93 7.77 11.65
N ASP A 133 1.81 8.99 12.13
CA ASP A 133 2.49 9.42 13.35
C ASP A 133 1.80 8.81 14.56
N MET A 134 2.45 7.83 15.19
CA MET A 134 1.89 7.03 16.29
C MET A 134 1.69 7.81 17.60
N GLU A 135 2.32 8.99 17.75
CA GLU A 135 2.10 9.85 18.89
C GLU A 135 0.86 10.74 18.71
N ILE A 136 0.52 11.05 17.45
CA ILE A 136 -0.65 11.84 17.06
C ILE A 136 -1.90 10.97 16.87
N SER A 137 -1.77 9.82 16.26
CA SER A 137 -2.90 8.98 15.85
C SER A 137 -3.90 8.63 16.97
N PRO A 138 -3.52 8.50 18.27
CA PRO A 138 -4.49 8.25 19.34
C PRO A 138 -5.52 9.35 19.55
N TRP A 139 -5.26 10.57 19.08
CA TRP A 139 -6.16 11.69 19.25
C TRP A 139 -6.56 12.38 17.93
N ASP A 140 -5.76 12.27 16.86
CA ASP A 140 -6.09 12.80 15.53
C ASP A 140 -5.42 11.97 14.42
N TYR A 141 -6.14 10.98 13.93
CA TYR A 141 -5.68 10.11 12.85
C TYR A 141 -5.46 10.85 11.51
N ARG A 142 -6.20 11.93 11.26
CA ARG A 142 -6.05 12.73 10.06
C ARG A 142 -4.70 13.44 10.07
N LEU A 143 -4.43 14.15 11.16
CA LEU A 143 -3.19 14.89 11.32
C LEU A 143 -1.98 13.95 11.31
N ALA A 144 -2.12 12.75 11.88
CA ALA A 144 -1.07 11.73 11.90
C ALA A 144 -0.65 11.31 10.48
N GLU A 145 -1.63 11.07 9.59
CA GLU A 145 -1.36 10.75 8.19
C GLU A 145 -0.74 11.95 7.45
N ASP A 146 -1.33 13.13 7.60
CA ASP A 146 -0.91 14.32 6.88
C ASP A 146 0.54 14.72 7.22
N ILE A 147 0.92 14.71 8.51
CA ILE A 147 2.27 15.07 8.98
C ILE A 147 3.31 14.08 8.47
N GLU A 148 3.06 12.78 8.59
CA GLU A 148 4.03 11.79 8.14
C GLU A 148 4.16 11.78 6.61
N THR A 149 3.07 12.02 5.89
CA THR A 149 3.10 12.21 4.43
C THR A 149 3.99 13.38 4.04
N VAL A 150 3.83 14.56 4.68
CA VAL A 150 4.68 15.74 4.42
C VAL A 150 6.15 15.43 4.68
N ARG A 151 6.47 14.78 5.82
CA ARG A 151 7.83 14.39 6.16
C ARG A 151 8.45 13.50 5.09
N ASN A 152 7.75 12.43 4.69
CA ASN A 152 8.28 11.45 3.76
C ASN A 152 8.40 12.01 2.33
N CYS A 153 7.45 12.83 1.89
CA CYS A 153 7.56 13.58 0.65
C CYS A 153 8.78 14.51 0.64
N TRP A 154 9.06 15.21 1.75
CA TRP A 154 10.25 16.05 1.88
C TRP A 154 11.55 15.26 1.84
N LEU A 155 11.61 14.09 2.48
CA LEU A 155 12.76 13.20 2.41
C LEU A 155 12.98 12.65 1.00
N SER A 156 11.90 12.28 0.28
CA SER A 156 11.97 11.87 -1.11
C SER A 156 12.54 12.98 -2.01
N GLU A 157 12.05 14.21 -1.86
CA GLU A 157 12.56 15.37 -2.60
C GLU A 157 14.05 15.62 -2.31
N TYR A 158 14.45 15.60 -1.03
CA TYR A 158 15.81 15.90 -0.59
C TYR A 158 16.83 14.86 -1.08
N TYR A 159 16.52 13.57 -0.93
CA TYR A 159 17.41 12.47 -1.31
C TYR A 159 17.22 11.98 -2.74
N GLN A 160 16.18 12.44 -3.45
CA GLN A 160 15.74 11.91 -4.74
C GLN A 160 15.49 10.38 -4.70
N THR A 161 14.97 9.90 -3.57
CA THR A 161 14.58 8.50 -3.36
C THR A 161 13.17 8.28 -3.84
N ARG A 162 12.93 7.20 -4.61
CA ARG A 162 11.57 6.82 -4.95
C ARG A 162 10.76 6.52 -3.70
N LEU A 163 9.61 7.16 -3.61
CA LEU A 163 8.64 7.01 -2.53
C LEU A 163 7.29 6.61 -3.12
N HIS A 164 6.65 5.60 -2.54
CA HIS A 164 5.28 5.24 -2.81
C HIS A 164 4.44 5.42 -1.55
N MET A 165 3.48 6.36 -1.57
CA MET A 165 2.57 6.59 -0.45
C MET A 165 1.42 5.61 -0.51
N CYS A 166 1.33 4.73 0.49
CA CYS A 166 0.32 3.68 0.58
C CYS A 166 -1.03 4.25 1.02
N HIS A 167 -2.13 3.62 0.55
CA HIS A 167 -3.51 3.83 0.98
C HIS A 167 -3.86 5.26 1.42
N VAL A 168 -3.48 6.26 0.62
CA VAL A 168 -3.77 7.68 0.90
C VAL A 168 -5.27 7.87 1.11
N SER A 169 -5.64 8.49 2.21
CA SER A 169 -7.05 8.61 2.62
C SER A 169 -7.54 10.04 2.82
N THR A 170 -6.65 11.02 2.95
CA THR A 170 -7.01 12.41 3.26
C THR A 170 -6.72 13.37 2.10
N ARG A 171 -7.48 14.48 2.05
CA ARG A 171 -7.17 15.61 1.17
C ARG A 171 -5.78 16.20 1.48
N GLY A 172 -5.43 16.34 2.77
CA GLY A 172 -4.17 16.94 3.19
C GLY A 172 -2.96 16.15 2.69
N ALA A 173 -3.01 14.82 2.77
CA ALA A 173 -1.96 13.94 2.23
C ALA A 173 -1.86 14.08 0.69
N LEU A 174 -3.00 14.11 -0.03
CA LEU A 174 -2.98 14.33 -1.48
C LEU A 174 -2.36 15.68 -1.87
N ASP A 175 -2.70 16.75 -1.16
CA ASP A 175 -2.15 18.09 -1.40
C ASP A 175 -0.63 18.09 -1.21
N ALA A 176 -0.14 17.41 -0.16
CA ALA A 176 1.30 17.27 0.12
C ALA A 176 2.01 16.48 -1.01
N ILE A 177 1.41 15.37 -1.47
CA ILE A 177 1.93 14.55 -2.57
C ILE A 177 1.97 15.36 -3.87
N GLN A 178 0.90 16.09 -4.20
CA GLN A 178 0.85 16.95 -5.37
C GLN A 178 1.97 18.00 -5.35
N MET A 179 2.15 18.66 -4.23
CA MET A 179 3.21 19.65 -4.08
C MET A 179 4.61 19.05 -4.22
N ALA A 180 4.83 17.85 -3.69
CA ALA A 180 6.10 17.13 -3.85
C ALA A 180 6.36 16.77 -5.31
N LYS A 181 5.37 16.23 -6.02
CA LYS A 181 5.45 15.93 -7.46
C LYS A 181 5.76 17.19 -8.30
N LEU A 182 5.09 18.30 -8.01
CA LEU A 182 5.35 19.59 -8.69
C LEU A 182 6.78 20.12 -8.47
N ARG A 183 7.39 19.81 -7.34
CA ARG A 183 8.80 20.13 -7.05
C ARG A 183 9.80 19.11 -7.60
N GLY A 184 9.32 18.06 -8.27
CA GLY A 184 10.16 17.04 -8.91
C GLY A 184 10.60 15.91 -7.99
N ALA A 185 9.94 15.72 -6.85
CA ALA A 185 10.16 14.56 -6.00
C ALA A 185 9.65 13.29 -6.72
N PRO A 186 10.39 12.16 -6.70
CA PRO A 186 9.97 10.91 -7.33
C PRO A 186 8.94 10.17 -6.44
N VAL A 187 7.77 10.78 -6.27
CA VAL A 187 6.68 10.28 -5.44
C VAL A 187 5.57 9.71 -6.30
N THR A 188 5.10 8.52 -5.94
CA THR A 188 3.85 7.92 -6.40
C THR A 188 2.92 7.67 -5.22
N CYS A 189 1.63 7.45 -5.47
CA CYS A 189 0.69 7.13 -4.41
C CYS A 189 -0.43 6.22 -4.89
N GLU A 190 -1.02 5.51 -3.95
CA GLU A 190 -2.18 4.66 -4.16
C GLU A 190 -3.34 5.06 -3.26
N VAL A 191 -4.55 4.72 -3.70
CA VAL A 191 -5.78 4.78 -2.92
C VAL A 191 -6.43 3.40 -2.90
N THR A 192 -7.31 3.15 -1.93
CA THR A 192 -7.98 1.84 -1.82
C THR A 192 -9.43 1.89 -2.29
N PRO A 193 -10.00 0.76 -2.72
CA PRO A 193 -11.41 0.67 -3.07
C PRO A 193 -12.34 1.12 -1.94
N HIS A 194 -12.01 0.77 -0.69
CA HIS A 194 -12.85 1.12 0.46
C HIS A 194 -12.79 2.61 0.81
N HIS A 195 -11.65 3.29 0.64
CA HIS A 195 -11.56 4.74 0.82
C HIS A 195 -12.22 5.53 -0.32
N LEU A 196 -12.39 4.93 -1.50
CA LEU A 196 -13.17 5.53 -2.59
C LEU A 196 -14.68 5.33 -2.44
N TRP A 197 -15.11 4.28 -1.73
CA TRP A 197 -16.51 3.89 -1.66
C TRP A 197 -17.23 4.37 -0.41
N PHE A 198 -16.62 4.15 0.77
CA PHE A 198 -17.24 4.43 2.06
C PHE A 198 -16.94 5.84 2.57
N THR A 199 -17.90 6.37 3.34
CA THR A 199 -17.70 7.54 4.19
C THR A 199 -17.94 7.17 5.65
N ASN A 200 -17.37 7.93 6.58
CA ASN A 200 -17.55 7.69 8.02
C ASN A 200 -19.00 7.84 8.50
N ASP A 201 -19.88 8.46 7.70
CA ASP A 201 -21.32 8.52 7.96
C ASP A 201 -22.05 7.21 7.56
N THR A 202 -21.46 6.42 6.66
CA THR A 202 -22.09 5.22 6.08
C THR A 202 -21.42 3.92 6.51
N CYS A 203 -20.21 3.98 7.06
CA CYS A 203 -19.42 2.79 7.42
C CYS A 203 -18.52 3.09 8.62
N ASP A 204 -18.69 2.30 9.68
CA ASP A 204 -17.87 2.30 10.89
C ASP A 204 -16.88 1.12 10.95
N TYR A 205 -16.76 0.37 9.87
CA TYR A 205 -15.87 -0.79 9.81
C TYR A 205 -14.42 -0.37 9.98
N ARG A 206 -13.71 -1.01 10.92
CA ARG A 206 -12.37 -0.61 11.29
C ARG A 206 -11.33 -1.06 10.27
N VAL A 207 -10.73 -0.07 9.60
CA VAL A 207 -9.56 -0.16 8.72
C VAL A 207 -8.50 0.85 9.20
N ASN A 208 -7.29 0.75 8.71
CA ASN A 208 -6.23 1.71 8.97
C ASN A 208 -5.48 2.02 7.66
N PRO A 209 -5.53 3.28 7.16
CA PRO A 209 -6.19 4.47 7.75
C PRO A 209 -7.71 4.31 7.89
N PRO A 210 -8.34 5.05 8.83
CA PRO A 210 -9.80 5.00 9.00
C PRO A 210 -10.57 5.49 7.77
N ILE A 211 -11.82 5.03 7.61
CA ILE A 211 -12.76 5.59 6.63
C ILE A 211 -12.95 7.09 6.91
N ARG A 212 -12.88 7.91 5.87
CA ARG A 212 -12.87 9.37 5.97
C ARG A 212 -14.22 9.99 5.62
N THR A 213 -14.22 11.31 5.61
CA THR A 213 -15.41 12.12 5.26
C THR A 213 -15.72 12.06 3.77
N ALA A 214 -16.93 12.47 3.39
CA ALA A 214 -17.31 12.60 1.98
C ALA A 214 -16.42 13.56 1.21
N ASP A 215 -15.91 14.62 1.85
CA ASP A 215 -14.98 15.58 1.24
C ASP A 215 -13.62 14.93 0.93
N ASP A 216 -13.15 14.02 1.77
CA ASP A 216 -11.93 13.26 1.50
C ASP A 216 -12.14 12.28 0.34
N VAL A 217 -13.24 11.53 0.37
CA VAL A 217 -13.60 10.62 -0.74
C VAL A 217 -13.65 11.38 -2.07
N GLN A 218 -14.26 12.57 -2.07
CA GLN A 218 -14.28 13.42 -3.27
C GLN A 218 -12.89 13.88 -3.68
N ALA A 219 -12.03 14.24 -2.72
CA ALA A 219 -10.65 14.61 -3.01
C ALA A 219 -9.85 13.46 -3.64
N LEU A 220 -10.03 12.22 -3.18
CA LEU A 220 -9.41 11.03 -3.80
C LEU A 220 -9.87 10.86 -5.27
N VAL A 221 -11.17 11.00 -5.53
CA VAL A 221 -11.73 10.94 -6.89
C VAL A 221 -11.16 12.05 -7.78
N ASP A 222 -11.06 13.27 -7.26
CA ASP A 222 -10.48 14.41 -8.00
C ASP A 222 -8.98 14.22 -8.22
N GLY A 223 -8.27 13.60 -7.27
CA GLY A 223 -6.88 13.19 -7.41
C GLY A 223 -6.67 12.16 -8.53
N ILE A 224 -7.61 11.24 -8.70
CA ILE A 224 -7.62 10.32 -9.84
C ILE A 224 -7.85 11.08 -11.16
N ARG A 225 -8.85 11.96 -11.21
CA ARG A 225 -9.15 12.76 -12.42
C ARG A 225 -7.99 13.63 -12.87
N SER A 226 -7.26 14.19 -11.92
CA SER A 226 -6.11 15.06 -12.19
C SER A 226 -4.79 14.33 -12.42
N GLY A 227 -4.76 13.00 -12.25
CA GLY A 227 -3.56 12.18 -12.42
C GLY A 227 -2.55 12.31 -11.27
N ILE A 228 -2.99 12.79 -10.09
CA ILE A 228 -2.15 12.81 -8.88
C ILE A 228 -2.02 11.41 -8.31
N VAL A 229 -3.12 10.64 -8.29
CA VAL A 229 -3.16 9.25 -7.84
C VAL A 229 -2.61 8.35 -8.95
N ASP A 230 -1.64 7.52 -8.63
CA ASP A 230 -0.95 6.64 -9.58
C ASP A 230 -1.56 5.24 -9.64
N ALA A 231 -2.11 4.73 -8.53
CA ALA A 231 -2.60 3.36 -8.47
C ALA A 231 -3.83 3.21 -7.56
N ILE A 232 -4.57 2.14 -7.78
CA ILE A 232 -5.55 1.60 -6.83
C ILE A 232 -5.00 0.28 -6.35
N ALA A 233 -4.72 0.18 -5.05
CA ALA A 233 -4.30 -1.04 -4.39
C ALA A 233 -5.35 -1.48 -3.37
N THR A 234 -5.47 -2.78 -3.11
CA THR A 234 -6.60 -3.28 -2.32
C THR A 234 -6.45 -3.04 -0.84
N ASP A 235 -5.23 -3.03 -0.33
CA ASP A 235 -4.97 -3.19 1.10
C ASP A 235 -5.78 -4.39 1.67
N HIS A 236 -5.79 -5.49 0.90
CA HIS A 236 -6.46 -6.72 1.31
C HIS A 236 -5.80 -7.23 2.58
N ALA A 237 -6.49 -7.04 3.71
CA ALA A 237 -5.96 -7.25 5.05
C ALA A 237 -6.92 -8.11 5.90
N PRO A 238 -6.96 -9.43 5.64
CA PRO A 238 -7.87 -10.35 6.31
C PRO A 238 -7.54 -10.51 7.80
N HIS A 239 -8.60 -10.67 8.59
CA HIS A 239 -8.55 -11.01 10.00
C HIS A 239 -9.63 -12.03 10.33
N SER A 240 -9.38 -12.87 11.33
CA SER A 240 -10.39 -13.77 11.86
C SER A 240 -11.52 -12.97 12.53
N GLU A 241 -12.68 -13.58 12.68
CA GLU A 241 -13.80 -12.98 13.39
C GLU A 241 -13.40 -12.59 14.84
N GLU A 242 -12.61 -13.45 15.51
CA GLU A 242 -12.10 -13.17 16.84
C GLU A 242 -11.16 -11.94 16.87
N ASP A 243 -10.30 -11.78 15.86
CA ASP A 243 -9.43 -10.60 15.74
C ASP A 243 -10.24 -9.32 15.50
N LYS A 244 -11.28 -9.39 14.66
CA LYS A 244 -12.19 -8.25 14.44
C LYS A 244 -12.92 -7.85 15.71
N LEU A 245 -13.36 -8.81 16.52
CA LEU A 245 -13.97 -8.54 17.83
C LEU A 245 -12.98 -7.88 18.81
N LYS A 246 -11.70 -8.15 18.69
CA LYS A 246 -10.62 -7.46 19.44
C LYS A 246 -10.25 -6.08 18.84
N GLY A 247 -10.92 -5.68 17.78
CA GLY A 247 -10.72 -4.38 17.14
C GLY A 247 -9.56 -4.30 16.16
N MET A 248 -9.07 -5.43 15.61
CA MET A 248 -8.04 -5.39 14.57
C MET A 248 -8.54 -4.66 13.33
N ALA A 249 -7.71 -3.74 12.81
CA ALA A 249 -7.98 -2.98 11.60
C ALA A 249 -7.64 -3.81 10.36
N GLY A 250 -8.48 -3.76 9.34
CA GLY A 250 -8.27 -4.42 8.05
C GLY A 250 -9.55 -4.98 7.45
N MET A 251 -9.59 -5.02 6.12
CA MET A 251 -10.74 -5.45 5.31
C MET A 251 -10.25 -6.32 4.16
N VAL A 252 -11.00 -7.33 3.77
CA VAL A 252 -10.75 -8.06 2.52
C VAL A 252 -11.19 -7.23 1.32
N GLY A 253 -10.48 -7.31 0.20
CA GLY A 253 -10.77 -6.46 -0.95
C GLY A 253 -10.46 -7.06 -2.31
N SER A 254 -9.54 -8.03 -2.42
CA SER A 254 -9.03 -8.52 -3.70
C SER A 254 -10.13 -8.96 -4.66
N GLU A 255 -11.11 -9.75 -4.23
CA GLU A 255 -12.18 -10.27 -5.10
C GLU A 255 -13.17 -9.19 -5.58
N THR A 256 -13.33 -8.11 -4.83
CA THR A 256 -14.38 -7.09 -5.06
C THR A 256 -13.85 -5.77 -5.62
N ALA A 257 -12.55 -5.54 -5.58
CA ALA A 257 -11.90 -4.27 -5.91
C ALA A 257 -12.34 -3.72 -7.27
N PHE A 258 -12.24 -4.51 -8.33
CA PHE A 258 -12.63 -4.06 -9.68
C PHE A 258 -14.11 -3.66 -9.75
N GLY A 259 -15.00 -4.50 -9.21
CA GLY A 259 -16.45 -4.22 -9.23
C GLY A 259 -16.82 -2.94 -8.50
N VAL A 260 -16.22 -2.73 -7.32
CA VAL A 260 -16.40 -1.50 -6.52
C VAL A 260 -15.86 -0.28 -7.27
N CYS A 261 -14.61 -0.34 -7.73
CA CYS A 261 -13.97 0.79 -8.42
C CYS A 261 -14.65 1.10 -9.77
N TYR A 262 -15.06 0.08 -10.53
CA TYR A 262 -15.81 0.28 -11.76
C TYR A 262 -17.15 0.96 -11.51
N THR A 263 -17.87 0.53 -10.49
CA THR A 263 -19.15 1.14 -10.12
C THR A 263 -18.95 2.58 -9.67
N LYS A 264 -18.01 2.82 -8.76
CA LYS A 264 -17.72 4.16 -8.25
C LYS A 264 -17.21 5.08 -9.34
N LEU A 265 -16.09 4.73 -9.97
CA LEU A 265 -15.36 5.65 -10.86
C LEU A 265 -16.00 5.74 -12.26
N CYS A 266 -16.38 4.60 -12.85
CA CYS A 266 -16.90 4.62 -14.22
C CYS A 266 -18.40 4.90 -14.29
N LYS A 267 -19.20 4.31 -13.38
CA LYS A 267 -20.67 4.44 -13.44
C LYS A 267 -21.19 5.69 -12.72
N GLN A 268 -20.66 5.99 -11.54
CA GLN A 268 -21.13 7.14 -10.75
C GLN A 268 -20.38 8.43 -11.11
N GLU A 269 -19.05 8.34 -11.27
CA GLU A 269 -18.20 9.51 -11.49
C GLU A 269 -17.89 9.78 -12.96
N GLY A 270 -18.30 8.88 -13.88
CA GLY A 270 -18.18 9.07 -15.32
C GLY A 270 -16.75 8.99 -15.87
N LEU A 271 -15.81 8.41 -15.13
CA LEU A 271 -14.44 8.23 -15.64
C LEU A 271 -14.39 7.12 -16.70
N PRO A 272 -13.54 7.27 -17.73
CA PRO A 272 -13.32 6.24 -18.73
C PRO A 272 -12.76 4.95 -18.11
N LEU A 273 -13.15 3.80 -18.69
CA LEU A 273 -12.65 2.48 -18.24
C LEU A 273 -11.12 2.39 -18.34
N GLU A 274 -10.54 3.05 -19.33
CA GLU A 274 -9.10 3.11 -19.57
C GLU A 274 -8.35 3.72 -18.38
N VAL A 275 -8.92 4.69 -17.70
CA VAL A 275 -8.35 5.28 -16.47
C VAL A 275 -8.31 4.24 -15.36
N LEU A 276 -9.41 3.49 -15.16
CA LEU A 276 -9.45 2.42 -14.16
C LEU A 276 -8.44 1.32 -14.47
N VAL A 277 -8.34 0.89 -15.72
CA VAL A 277 -7.36 -0.10 -16.15
C VAL A 277 -5.93 0.40 -15.94
N HIS A 278 -5.66 1.67 -16.23
CA HIS A 278 -4.36 2.27 -15.97
C HIS A 278 -4.00 2.20 -14.48
N LEU A 279 -4.92 2.55 -13.59
CA LEU A 279 -4.69 2.59 -12.14
C LEU A 279 -4.60 1.20 -11.49
N MET A 280 -5.21 0.18 -12.07
CA MET A 280 -5.24 -1.18 -11.51
C MET A 280 -4.30 -2.18 -12.22
N SER A 281 -3.71 -1.80 -13.36
CA SER A 281 -2.91 -2.71 -14.18
C SER A 281 -1.60 -2.08 -14.63
N THR A 282 -1.65 -1.17 -15.61
CA THR A 282 -0.44 -0.72 -16.30
C THR A 282 0.46 0.15 -15.42
N ARG A 283 -0.12 1.07 -14.68
CA ARG A 283 0.68 1.96 -13.81
C ARG A 283 1.27 1.24 -12.59
N PRO A 284 0.52 0.39 -11.85
CA PRO A 284 1.12 -0.46 -10.82
C PRO A 284 2.28 -1.32 -11.34
N ALA A 285 2.13 -1.92 -12.55
CA ALA A 285 3.21 -2.70 -13.17
C ALA A 285 4.46 -1.84 -13.45
N GLU A 286 4.31 -0.60 -13.94
CA GLU A 286 5.42 0.34 -14.14
C GLU A 286 6.10 0.74 -12.82
N ILE A 287 5.35 0.86 -11.73
CA ILE A 287 5.90 1.18 -10.40
C ILE A 287 6.74 0.02 -9.87
N LEU A 288 6.33 -1.22 -10.15
CA LEU A 288 7.07 -2.42 -9.75
C LEU A 288 8.36 -2.62 -10.58
N GLY A 289 8.38 -2.24 -11.83
CA GLY A 289 9.55 -2.29 -12.74
C GLY A 289 9.54 -3.45 -13.71
#